data_9706e7a149e62fa9c508dd9813ce484e
#
_entry.id   9706e7a149e62fa9c508dd9813ce484e
#
_cell.length_a   1.000
_cell.length_b   1.000
_cell.length_c   1.000
_cell.angle_alpha   90.00
_cell.angle_beta   90.00
_cell.angle_gamma   90.00
#
_symmetry.space_group_name_H-M   'P 1'
#
loop_
_entity.id
_entity.type
_entity.pdbx_description
1 polymer ?
#
loop_
_entity_poly.entity_id
_entity_poly.type
_entity_poly.pdbx_seq_one_letter_code
_entity_poly.pdbx_strand_id
1 'polypeptide(L)'
;TGFSSSLPLIKQIIFVSTGFSYGINNQIGRVNSIENFTTRHQLEPEMGIYIDLDFMNINYEVGYDHSLRKNKTAFDDHFFNTTWKHELEMEAYLPWKMDLGFSLEYTKYRNLANTFNANPCILSARITQHFGENRQWSVIAQVHDILNQNQQISRYNGLNNIVDSRVNTIARYFQLKLSYKFNSAYKKSKKTDEDNLDTND
;
A
#
# COMPACT_ATOMS: atom_id res chain seq x y z
N THR A 1 5.74 -16.57 10.83
CA THR A 1 4.68 -17.43 10.27
C THR A 1 3.57 -16.52 9.79
N GLY A 2 3.14 -16.69 8.54
CA GLY A 2 2.08 -15.87 7.96
C GLY A 2 1.13 -16.72 7.12
N PHE A 3 -0.06 -16.19 6.92
CA PHE A 3 -1.11 -16.72 6.06
C PHE A 3 -1.73 -15.57 5.27
N SER A 4 -2.01 -15.78 4.00
CA SER A 4 -2.81 -14.85 3.20
C SER A 4 -3.78 -15.61 2.32
N SER A 5 -4.95 -15.05 2.11
CA SER A 5 -5.99 -15.61 1.24
C SER A 5 -6.74 -14.50 0.53
N SER A 6 -7.14 -14.75 -0.70
CA SER A 6 -8.03 -13.87 -1.46
C SER A 6 -9.18 -14.69 -2.02
N LEU A 7 -10.40 -14.24 -1.78
CA LEU A 7 -11.63 -14.94 -2.16
C LEU A 7 -12.56 -13.99 -2.93
N PRO A 8 -13.12 -14.43 -4.07
CA PRO A 8 -14.20 -13.70 -4.72
C PRO A 8 -15.49 -13.87 -3.92
N LEU A 9 -16.08 -12.77 -3.44
CA LEU A 9 -17.42 -12.76 -2.85
C LEU A 9 -18.50 -12.76 -3.92
N ILE A 10 -18.33 -11.88 -4.91
CA ILE A 10 -19.16 -11.84 -6.12
C ILE A 10 -18.20 -12.02 -7.28
N LYS A 11 -18.40 -13.09 -8.06
CA LYS A 11 -17.51 -13.47 -9.14
C LYS A 11 -17.24 -12.30 -10.07
N GLN A 12 -15.98 -11.99 -10.27
CA GLN A 12 -15.45 -10.91 -11.13
C GLN A 12 -15.78 -9.47 -10.70
N ILE A 13 -16.48 -9.25 -9.58
CA ILE A 13 -16.87 -7.91 -9.14
C ILE A 13 -16.29 -7.57 -7.77
N ILE A 14 -16.42 -8.44 -6.79
CA ILE A 14 -16.00 -8.15 -5.41
C ILE A 14 -15.05 -9.25 -4.93
N PHE A 15 -13.87 -8.83 -4.51
CA PHE A 15 -12.86 -9.69 -3.93
C PHE A 15 -12.54 -9.22 -2.52
N VAL A 16 -12.35 -10.17 -1.62
CA VAL A 16 -11.89 -9.91 -0.25
C VAL A 16 -10.55 -10.61 -0.06
N SER A 17 -9.57 -9.86 0.42
CA SER A 17 -8.28 -10.38 0.84
C SER A 17 -8.16 -10.31 2.36
N THR A 18 -7.52 -11.31 2.94
CA THR A 18 -7.16 -11.32 4.35
C THR A 18 -5.75 -11.82 4.49
N GLY A 19 -4.98 -11.16 5.33
CA GLY A 19 -3.64 -11.56 5.66
C GLY A 19 -3.44 -11.54 7.17
N PHE A 20 -2.54 -12.37 7.63
CA PHE A 20 -2.14 -12.44 9.01
C PHE A 20 -0.68 -12.84 9.08
N SER A 21 0.13 -12.04 9.76
CA SER A 21 1.49 -12.41 10.08
C SER A 21 1.76 -12.32 11.58
N TYR A 22 2.56 -13.26 12.06
CA TYR A 22 3.07 -13.27 13.42
C TYR A 22 4.54 -13.63 13.45
N GLY A 23 5.33 -12.74 14.04
CA GLY A 23 6.77 -12.88 14.20
C GLY A 23 7.20 -12.85 15.65
N ILE A 24 8.21 -13.67 15.98
CA ILE A 24 8.94 -13.60 17.24
C ILE A 24 10.41 -13.42 16.91
N ASN A 25 11.02 -12.41 17.50
CA ASN A 25 12.45 -12.15 17.38
C ASN A 25 13.06 -12.06 18.76
N ASN A 26 14.10 -12.87 19.00
CA ASN A 26 14.86 -12.89 20.23
C ASN A 26 16.25 -12.31 19.98
N GLN A 27 16.64 -11.33 20.77
CA GLN A 27 17.94 -10.68 20.74
C GLN A 27 18.60 -10.74 22.10
N ILE A 28 19.89 -11.02 22.08
CA ILE A 28 20.75 -10.99 23.27
C ILE A 28 21.74 -9.85 23.09
N GLY A 29 21.85 -9.00 24.09
CA GLY A 29 22.78 -7.88 24.11
C GLY A 29 23.30 -7.63 25.51
N ARG A 30 24.15 -6.62 25.66
CA ARG A 30 24.65 -6.17 26.96
C ARG A 30 24.36 -4.69 27.17
N VAL A 31 23.83 -4.37 28.34
CA VAL A 31 23.59 -3.01 28.78
C VAL A 31 24.35 -2.81 30.08
N ASN A 32 25.32 -1.88 30.11
CA ASN A 32 26.17 -1.66 31.26
C ASN A 32 26.84 -2.97 31.78
N SER A 33 27.35 -3.80 30.86
CA SER A 33 27.96 -5.12 31.13
C SER A 33 26.99 -6.19 31.64
N ILE A 34 25.71 -5.91 31.79
CA ILE A 34 24.68 -6.87 32.20
C ILE A 34 24.03 -7.45 30.93
N GLU A 35 23.86 -8.75 30.86
CA GLU A 35 23.15 -9.39 29.74
C GLU A 35 21.69 -9.02 29.74
N ASN A 36 21.19 -8.61 28.57
CA ASN A 36 19.81 -8.27 28.31
C ASN A 36 19.21 -9.20 27.24
N PHE A 37 18.15 -9.88 27.62
CA PHE A 37 17.35 -10.70 26.69
C PHE A 37 16.12 -9.91 26.26
N THR A 38 16.03 -9.64 24.98
CA THR A 38 14.87 -8.93 24.40
C THR A 38 14.09 -9.88 23.52
N THR A 39 12.80 -10.04 23.80
CA THR A 39 11.86 -10.75 22.94
C THR A 39 10.90 -9.74 22.33
N ARG A 40 10.82 -9.72 21.01
CA ARG A 40 9.84 -8.92 20.26
C ARG A 40 8.80 -9.85 19.65
N HIS A 41 7.54 -9.56 19.92
CA HIS A 41 6.38 -10.15 19.27
C HIS A 41 5.80 -9.12 18.30
N GLN A 42 5.53 -9.52 17.08
CA GLN A 42 4.92 -8.67 16.07
C GLN A 42 3.72 -9.37 15.48
N LEU A 43 2.59 -8.68 15.47
CA LEU A 43 1.28 -9.17 15.01
C LEU A 43 0.76 -8.21 13.95
N GLU A 44 0.49 -8.73 12.75
CA GLU A 44 0.10 -7.93 11.57
C GLU A 44 -1.08 -8.59 10.85
N PRO A 45 -2.32 -8.44 11.34
CA PRO A 45 -3.50 -8.75 10.55
C PRO A 45 -3.78 -7.65 9.53
N GLU A 46 -4.23 -8.05 8.34
CA GLU A 46 -4.66 -7.16 7.27
C GLU A 46 -5.94 -7.68 6.62
N MET A 47 -6.73 -6.78 6.09
CA MET A 47 -7.94 -7.08 5.35
C MET A 47 -8.11 -6.08 4.22
N GLY A 48 -8.50 -6.56 3.04
CA GLY A 48 -8.77 -5.75 1.87
C GLY A 48 -10.09 -6.11 1.21
N ILE A 49 -10.68 -5.12 0.56
CA ILE A 49 -11.84 -5.27 -0.31
C ILE A 49 -11.53 -4.58 -1.63
N TYR A 50 -11.59 -5.34 -2.72
CA TYR A 50 -11.46 -4.84 -4.06
C TYR A 50 -12.78 -4.99 -4.79
N ILE A 51 -13.28 -3.90 -5.40
CA ILE A 51 -14.51 -3.83 -6.18
C ILE A 51 -14.14 -3.40 -7.59
N ASP A 52 -14.49 -4.20 -8.58
CA ASP A 52 -14.22 -3.97 -9.98
C ASP A 52 -15.53 -3.81 -10.74
N LEU A 53 -15.86 -2.58 -11.13
CA LEU A 53 -17.01 -2.23 -11.94
C LEU A 53 -16.54 -1.71 -13.31
N ASP A 54 -17.37 -1.82 -14.34
CA ASP A 54 -17.02 -1.39 -15.70
C ASP A 54 -16.58 0.09 -15.78
N PHE A 55 -17.07 0.91 -14.86
CA PHE A 55 -16.84 2.35 -14.85
C PHE A 55 -16.00 2.84 -13.65
N MET A 56 -15.69 1.97 -12.68
CA MET A 56 -14.98 2.36 -11.47
C MET A 56 -14.35 1.15 -10.76
N ASN A 57 -13.11 1.33 -10.29
CA ASN A 57 -12.45 0.40 -9.39
C ASN A 57 -12.29 1.04 -8.02
N ILE A 58 -12.49 0.25 -6.97
CA ILE A 58 -12.28 0.65 -5.58
C ILE A 58 -11.44 -0.40 -4.90
N ASN A 59 -10.35 0.02 -4.28
CA ASN A 59 -9.53 -0.80 -3.40
C ASN A 59 -9.50 -0.16 -2.01
N TYR A 60 -9.91 -0.91 -1.01
CA TYR A 60 -9.81 -0.48 0.39
C TYR A 60 -9.08 -1.54 1.20
N GLU A 61 -8.03 -1.12 1.90
CA GLU A 61 -7.23 -1.98 2.74
C GLU A 61 -7.12 -1.40 4.15
N VAL A 62 -7.18 -2.29 5.13
CA VAL A 62 -6.93 -1.96 6.53
C VAL A 62 -5.88 -2.91 7.09
N GLY A 63 -4.81 -2.34 7.60
CA GLY A 63 -3.74 -3.05 8.29
C GLY A 63 -3.66 -2.66 9.77
N TYR A 64 -3.28 -3.61 10.59
CA TYR A 64 -3.00 -3.41 12.00
C TYR A 64 -1.64 -4.00 12.33
N ASP A 65 -0.73 -3.18 12.83
CA ASP A 65 0.57 -3.62 13.35
C ASP A 65 0.58 -3.44 14.86
N HIS A 66 0.86 -4.52 15.57
CA HIS A 66 1.08 -4.51 17.02
C HIS A 66 2.42 -5.15 17.34
N SER A 67 3.33 -4.35 17.88
CA SER A 67 4.65 -4.80 18.30
C SER A 67 4.78 -4.68 19.83
N LEU A 68 4.98 -5.82 20.47
CA LEU A 68 5.24 -5.93 21.89
C LEU A 68 6.70 -6.34 22.10
N ARG A 69 7.45 -5.54 22.86
CA ARG A 69 8.81 -5.86 23.28
C ARG A 69 8.87 -6.12 24.78
N LYS A 70 9.46 -7.23 25.15
CA LYS A 70 9.74 -7.62 26.53
C LYS A 70 11.25 -7.70 26.74
N ASN A 71 11.76 -6.96 27.71
CA ASN A 71 13.14 -7.03 28.14
C ASN A 71 13.21 -7.83 29.43
N LYS A 72 14.13 -8.79 29.50
CA LYS A 72 14.52 -9.49 30.73
C LYS A 72 15.88 -8.97 31.17
N THR A 73 15.89 -7.86 31.85
CA THR A 73 17.05 -7.34 32.58
C THR A 73 16.70 -7.15 34.04
N ALA A 74 17.59 -6.53 34.80
CA ALA A 74 17.27 -6.02 36.15
C ALA A 74 16.07 -5.03 36.18
N PHE A 75 15.68 -4.50 35.00
CA PHE A 75 14.50 -3.67 34.76
C PHE A 75 13.58 -4.41 33.78
N ASP A 76 12.55 -5.03 34.30
CA ASP A 76 11.54 -5.76 33.50
C ASP A 76 10.61 -4.73 32.82
N ASP A 77 11.03 -4.24 31.66
CA ASP A 77 10.31 -3.22 30.89
C ASP A 77 9.58 -3.82 29.72
N HIS A 78 8.28 -3.51 29.62
CA HIS A 78 7.42 -3.88 28.52
C HIS A 78 7.07 -2.63 27.70
N PHE A 79 7.38 -2.67 26.41
CA PHE A 79 7.02 -1.62 25.47
C PHE A 79 6.13 -2.18 24.38
N PHE A 80 5.07 -1.47 24.07
CA PHE A 80 4.25 -1.82 22.92
C PHE A 80 3.95 -0.59 22.07
N ASN A 81 3.85 -0.77 20.80
CA ASN A 81 3.34 0.21 19.87
C ASN A 81 2.30 -0.43 18.95
N THR A 82 1.38 0.38 18.53
CA THR A 82 0.29 -0.06 17.65
C THR A 82 0.11 0.96 16.54
N THR A 83 -0.02 0.46 15.32
CA THR A 83 -0.30 1.27 14.13
C THR A 83 -1.51 0.71 13.42
N TRP A 84 -2.47 1.57 13.12
CA TRP A 84 -3.57 1.29 12.19
C TRP A 84 -3.30 2.02 10.89
N LYS A 85 -3.41 1.33 9.78
CA LYS A 85 -3.26 1.89 8.45
C LYS A 85 -4.52 1.62 7.65
N HIS A 86 -5.07 2.66 7.05
CA HIS A 86 -6.21 2.59 6.16
C HIS A 86 -5.80 3.17 4.82
N GLU A 87 -5.99 2.42 3.77
CA GLU A 87 -5.71 2.83 2.40
C GLU A 87 -6.99 2.70 1.57
N LEU A 88 -7.35 3.76 0.87
CA LEU A 88 -8.46 3.77 -0.07
C LEU A 88 -7.96 4.30 -1.40
N GLU A 89 -8.11 3.51 -2.43
CA GLU A 89 -7.84 3.90 -3.81
C GLU A 89 -9.11 3.75 -4.63
N MET A 90 -9.39 4.75 -5.44
CA MET A 90 -10.54 4.76 -6.35
C MET A 90 -10.09 5.25 -7.72
N GLU A 91 -10.54 4.59 -8.77
CA GLU A 91 -10.33 5.02 -10.15
C GLU A 91 -11.65 4.93 -10.91
N ALA A 92 -12.13 6.06 -11.43
CA ALA A 92 -13.37 6.15 -12.21
C ALA A 92 -13.05 6.44 -13.67
N TYR A 93 -13.69 5.71 -14.57
CA TYR A 93 -13.52 5.80 -16.02
C TYR A 93 -14.71 6.54 -16.62
N LEU A 94 -14.49 7.75 -17.10
CA LEU A 94 -15.54 8.60 -17.65
C LEU A 94 -15.66 8.46 -19.19
N PRO A 95 -16.85 8.70 -19.74
CA PRO A 95 -17.09 8.46 -21.17
C PRO A 95 -16.25 9.33 -22.11
N TRP A 96 -15.74 10.47 -21.66
CA TRP A 96 -14.93 11.40 -22.48
C TRP A 96 -13.44 11.02 -22.59
N LYS A 97 -13.09 9.75 -22.43
CA LYS A 97 -11.70 9.26 -22.35
C LYS A 97 -10.94 9.96 -21.21
N MET A 98 -11.60 10.17 -20.09
CA MET A 98 -11.04 10.79 -18.91
C MET A 98 -11.12 9.80 -17.74
N ASP A 99 -10.00 9.66 -16.99
CA ASP A 99 -9.95 8.86 -15.79
C ASP A 99 -9.71 9.77 -14.58
N LEU A 100 -10.45 9.52 -13.51
CA LEU A 100 -10.31 10.20 -12.23
C LEU A 100 -9.74 9.21 -11.22
N GLY A 101 -8.60 9.55 -10.64
CA GLY A 101 -7.99 8.77 -9.57
C GLY A 101 -8.04 9.54 -8.25
N PHE A 102 -8.28 8.82 -7.19
CA PHE A 102 -8.32 9.32 -5.83
C PHE A 102 -7.61 8.33 -4.92
N SER A 103 -6.75 8.80 -4.03
CA SER A 103 -6.13 7.97 -3.00
C SER A 103 -6.13 8.67 -1.65
N LEU A 104 -6.46 7.90 -0.62
CA LEU A 104 -6.43 8.34 0.78
C LEU A 104 -5.66 7.31 1.58
N GLU A 105 -4.64 7.76 2.29
CA GLU A 105 -3.89 6.98 3.26
C GLU A 105 -4.03 7.64 4.62
N TYR A 106 -4.58 6.91 5.60
CA TYR A 106 -4.71 7.37 6.97
C TYR A 106 -3.96 6.42 7.90
N THR A 107 -3.01 6.97 8.66
CA THR A 107 -2.23 6.19 9.62
C THR A 107 -2.46 6.71 11.03
N LYS A 108 -2.84 5.82 11.93
CA LYS A 108 -3.04 6.13 13.35
C LYS A 108 -2.01 5.41 14.20
N TYR A 109 -1.16 6.20 14.83
CA TYR A 109 -0.15 5.70 15.77
C TYR A 109 -0.68 5.72 17.20
N ARG A 110 -0.33 4.70 17.98
CA ARG A 110 -0.56 4.65 19.43
C ARG A 110 0.73 4.30 20.16
N ASN A 111 0.89 4.86 21.35
CA ASN A 111 2.05 4.64 22.26
C ASN A 111 3.39 5.09 21.65
N LEU A 112 3.36 6.10 20.79
CA LEU A 112 4.53 6.89 20.47
C LEU A 112 4.76 7.96 21.55
N ALA A 113 5.94 8.56 21.59
CA ALA A 113 6.16 9.74 22.44
C ALA A 113 5.15 10.85 22.10
N ASN A 114 4.73 11.63 23.11
CA ASN A 114 3.68 12.64 22.94
C ASN A 114 3.93 13.67 21.83
N THR A 115 5.19 13.89 21.47
CA THR A 115 5.60 14.75 20.37
C THR A 115 5.33 14.15 18.97
N PHE A 116 4.99 12.86 18.89
CA PHE A 116 4.76 12.12 17.64
C PHE A 116 3.30 11.68 17.48
N ASN A 117 2.37 12.22 18.23
CA ASN A 117 0.94 11.88 18.13
C ASN A 117 0.27 12.47 16.87
N ALA A 118 1.00 12.57 15.77
CA ALA A 118 0.41 12.92 14.48
C ALA A 118 -0.22 11.67 13.85
N ASN A 119 -1.49 11.78 13.50
CA ASN A 119 -2.18 10.78 12.70
C ASN A 119 -2.30 11.33 11.27
N PRO A 120 -1.30 11.14 10.40
CA PRO A 120 -1.30 11.73 9.07
C PRO A 120 -2.42 11.14 8.22
N CYS A 121 -3.09 12.03 7.50
CA CYS A 121 -4.06 11.70 6.47
C CYS A 121 -3.55 12.28 5.14
N ILE A 122 -3.08 11.43 4.25
CA ILE A 122 -2.53 11.82 2.95
C ILE A 122 -3.61 11.60 1.91
N LEU A 123 -4.06 12.70 1.32
CA LEU A 123 -5.09 12.71 0.31
C LEU A 123 -4.48 13.15 -1.01
N SER A 124 -4.66 12.37 -2.08
CA SER A 124 -4.19 12.69 -3.42
C SER A 124 -5.29 12.52 -4.45
N ALA A 125 -5.24 13.31 -5.51
CA ALA A 125 -6.17 13.22 -6.62
C ALA A 125 -5.44 13.34 -7.96
N ARG A 126 -5.95 12.64 -8.96
CA ARG A 126 -5.40 12.58 -10.32
C ARG A 126 -6.53 12.69 -11.34
N ILE A 127 -6.29 13.48 -12.36
CA ILE A 127 -7.13 13.54 -13.56
C ILE A 127 -6.25 13.18 -14.74
N THR A 128 -6.67 12.21 -15.54
CA THR A 128 -6.00 11.81 -16.77
C THR A 128 -6.95 12.02 -17.94
N GLN A 129 -6.55 12.86 -18.88
CA GLN A 129 -7.28 13.04 -20.13
C GLN A 129 -6.52 12.35 -21.26
N HIS A 130 -7.19 11.44 -21.95
CA HIS A 130 -6.63 10.72 -23.09
C HIS A 130 -7.09 11.35 -24.39
N PHE A 131 -6.16 11.39 -25.37
CA PHE A 131 -6.37 11.92 -26.72
C PHE A 131 -5.94 10.91 -27.78
N GLY A 132 -6.48 11.07 -28.97
CA GLY A 132 -6.29 10.17 -30.10
C GLY A 132 -7.26 8.99 -30.08
N GLU A 133 -7.39 8.28 -31.21
CA GLU A 133 -8.33 7.17 -31.35
C GLU A 133 -7.96 6.02 -30.42
N ASN A 134 -6.68 5.71 -30.31
CA ASN A 134 -6.16 4.61 -29.49
C ASN A 134 -5.60 5.09 -28.14
N ARG A 135 -6.04 6.24 -27.62
CA ARG A 135 -5.55 6.82 -26.36
C ARG A 135 -4.02 6.94 -26.31
N GLN A 136 -3.41 7.34 -27.45
CA GLN A 136 -1.95 7.40 -27.58
C GLN A 136 -1.33 8.50 -26.72
N TRP A 137 -2.01 9.64 -26.61
CA TRP A 137 -1.58 10.76 -25.80
C TRP A 137 -2.37 10.81 -24.49
N SER A 138 -1.70 11.16 -23.43
CA SER A 138 -2.36 11.38 -22.13
C SER A 138 -1.76 12.60 -21.45
N VAL A 139 -2.60 13.50 -21.00
CA VAL A 139 -2.25 14.60 -20.11
C VAL A 139 -2.74 14.21 -18.71
N ILE A 140 -1.84 14.22 -17.75
CA ILE A 140 -2.11 13.83 -16.38
C ILE A 140 -1.83 15.03 -15.48
N ALA A 141 -2.86 15.49 -14.77
CA ALA A 141 -2.73 16.47 -13.70
C ALA A 141 -2.95 15.75 -12.37
N GLN A 142 -2.02 15.90 -11.46
CA GLN A 142 -2.05 15.26 -10.15
C GLN A 142 -1.71 16.24 -9.05
N VAL A 143 -2.44 16.17 -7.96
CA VAL A 143 -2.09 16.80 -6.69
C VAL A 143 -1.81 15.70 -5.67
N HIS A 144 -0.66 15.77 -5.05
CA HIS A 144 -0.27 14.86 -3.98
C HIS A 144 -0.35 15.57 -2.64
N ASP A 145 -0.85 14.85 -1.63
CA ASP A 145 -0.99 15.33 -0.25
C ASP A 145 -1.75 16.69 -0.16
N ILE A 146 -3.00 16.69 -0.59
CA ILE A 146 -3.87 17.88 -0.58
C ILE A 146 -3.95 18.51 0.81
N LEU A 147 -3.96 17.67 1.86
CA LEU A 147 -4.08 18.10 3.25
C LEU A 147 -2.74 18.58 3.84
N ASN A 148 -1.63 18.38 3.13
CA ASN A 148 -0.28 18.75 3.56
C ASN A 148 0.12 18.12 4.91
N GLN A 149 -0.18 16.84 5.07
CA GLN A 149 0.06 16.09 6.30
C GLN A 149 1.09 14.97 6.13
N ASN A 150 1.76 14.89 4.97
CA ASN A 150 2.76 13.86 4.71
C ASN A 150 3.95 14.00 5.66
N GLN A 151 3.99 13.13 6.64
CA GLN A 151 5.04 13.05 7.65
C GLN A 151 5.40 11.59 7.85
N GLN A 152 6.63 11.24 7.55
CA GLN A 152 7.10 9.90 7.83
C GLN A 152 7.53 9.80 9.28
N ILE A 153 6.78 9.03 10.06
CA ILE A 153 7.07 8.74 11.46
C ILE A 153 7.50 7.28 11.55
N SER A 154 8.62 7.04 12.19
CA SER A 154 9.09 5.68 12.47
C SER A 154 9.60 5.55 13.89
N ARG A 155 9.36 4.40 14.50
CA ARG A 155 9.91 4.05 15.79
C ARG A 155 10.87 2.87 15.64
N TYR A 156 12.09 3.09 16.06
CA TYR A 156 13.06 2.03 16.22
C TYR A 156 13.27 1.73 17.71
N ASN A 157 13.03 0.49 18.09
CA ASN A 157 13.24 0.00 19.45
C ASN A 157 14.56 -0.77 19.48
N GLY A 158 15.65 -0.10 19.88
CA GLY A 158 16.95 -0.74 20.13
C GLY A 158 16.97 -1.51 21.45
N LEU A 159 18.12 -2.09 21.80
CA LEU A 159 18.28 -2.86 23.05
C LEU A 159 18.10 -2.00 24.31
N ASN A 160 18.58 -0.76 24.26
CA ASN A 160 18.61 0.18 25.40
C ASN A 160 17.94 1.51 25.11
N ASN A 161 17.46 1.72 23.90
CA ASN A 161 16.92 3.01 23.49
C ASN A 161 15.68 2.83 22.62
N ILE A 162 14.81 3.82 22.69
CA ILE A 162 13.72 4.00 21.77
C ILE A 162 14.05 5.25 20.96
N VAL A 163 14.07 5.13 19.64
CA VAL A 163 14.30 6.24 18.74
C VAL A 163 13.02 6.49 17.95
N ASP A 164 12.39 7.62 18.22
CA ASP A 164 11.30 8.13 17.40
C ASP A 164 11.90 9.08 16.37
N SER A 165 11.71 8.78 15.11
CA SER A 165 12.20 9.58 13.99
C SER A 165 11.02 10.16 13.23
N ARG A 166 11.11 11.45 12.93
CA ARG A 166 10.18 12.17 12.06
C ARG A 166 10.97 12.76 10.91
N VAL A 167 10.67 12.32 9.71
CA VAL A 167 11.30 12.83 8.50
C VAL A 167 10.31 13.74 7.78
N ASN A 168 10.74 14.96 7.48
CA ASN A 168 9.97 15.84 6.62
C ASN A 168 10.11 15.30 5.19
N THR A 169 9.03 14.78 4.66
CA THR A 169 8.91 14.35 3.28
C THR A 169 8.53 15.55 2.38
N ILE A 170 8.49 15.31 1.08
CA ILE A 170 7.99 16.33 0.15
C ILE A 170 6.56 16.67 0.56
N ALA A 171 6.35 17.96 0.85
CA ALA A 171 5.03 18.53 1.16
C ALA A 171 4.12 18.43 -0.07
N ARG A 172 2.88 18.92 0.07
CA ARG A 172 1.92 19.00 -1.04
C ARG A 172 2.57 19.56 -2.31
N TYR A 173 2.39 18.84 -3.42
CA TYR A 173 2.87 19.28 -4.72
C TYR A 173 1.88 18.97 -5.83
N PHE A 174 2.00 19.74 -6.91
CA PHE A 174 1.25 19.54 -8.14
C PHE A 174 2.20 19.00 -9.20
N GLN A 175 1.72 18.06 -9.98
CA GLN A 175 2.46 17.49 -11.09
C GLN A 175 1.60 17.54 -12.36
N LEU A 176 2.20 17.98 -13.46
CA LEU A 176 1.64 17.86 -14.80
C LEU A 176 2.56 16.97 -15.63
N LYS A 177 2.00 15.93 -16.22
CA LYS A 177 2.74 14.96 -17.02
C LYS A 177 2.07 14.81 -18.39
N LEU A 178 2.87 14.86 -19.45
CA LEU A 178 2.49 14.46 -20.80
C LEU A 178 3.08 13.08 -21.08
N SER A 179 2.25 12.16 -21.54
CA SER A 179 2.67 10.80 -21.87
C SER A 179 2.24 10.45 -23.29
N TYR A 180 3.12 9.80 -24.04
CA TYR A 180 2.81 9.25 -25.35
C TYR A 180 3.12 7.75 -25.37
N LYS A 181 2.14 6.96 -25.77
CA LYS A 181 2.25 5.52 -25.90
C LYS A 181 2.58 5.18 -27.34
N PHE A 182 3.82 4.76 -27.59
CA PHE A 182 4.23 4.21 -28.88
C PHE A 182 3.56 2.82 -29.03
N ASN A 183 2.65 2.68 -29.99
CA ASN A 183 2.22 1.37 -30.40
C ASN A 183 3.35 0.73 -31.21
N SER A 184 4.15 -0.13 -30.59
CA SER A 184 4.87 -1.12 -31.38
C SER A 184 3.80 -1.98 -32.06
N ALA A 185 3.83 -2.05 -33.39
CA ALA A 185 2.89 -2.82 -34.17
C ALA A 185 2.79 -4.25 -33.64
N TYR A 186 1.70 -4.54 -32.92
CA TYR A 186 1.31 -5.92 -32.66
C TYR A 186 0.94 -6.50 -34.02
N LYS A 187 1.87 -7.19 -34.67
CA LYS A 187 1.57 -8.01 -35.85
C LYS A 187 0.50 -9.01 -35.39
N LYS A 188 -0.73 -8.74 -35.78
CA LYS A 188 -1.80 -9.72 -35.70
C LYS A 188 -1.29 -10.93 -36.49
N SER A 189 -0.89 -11.99 -35.83
CA SER A 189 -0.57 -13.25 -36.46
C SER A 189 -1.80 -13.62 -37.26
N LYS A 190 -1.67 -13.62 -38.61
CA LYS A 190 -2.65 -14.23 -39.46
C LYS A 190 -2.74 -15.70 -39.02
N LYS A 191 -3.86 -16.11 -38.50
CA LYS A 191 -4.23 -17.55 -38.52
C LYS A 191 -4.17 -17.95 -39.99
N THR A 192 -3.20 -18.72 -40.33
CA THR A 192 -3.15 -19.44 -41.59
C THR A 192 -4.25 -20.48 -41.49
N ASP A 193 -5.29 -20.28 -42.28
CA ASP A 193 -6.29 -21.33 -42.56
C ASP A 193 -5.59 -22.41 -43.37
N GLU A 194 -4.99 -23.37 -42.70
CA GLU A 194 -4.59 -24.66 -43.23
C GLU A 194 -5.58 -25.70 -42.74
N ASP A 195 -6.75 -25.66 -43.33
CA ASP A 195 -7.65 -26.81 -43.35
C ASP A 195 -8.36 -26.83 -44.73
N ASN A 196 -7.66 -27.24 -45.75
CA ASN A 196 -8.24 -27.81 -46.97
C ASN A 196 -7.12 -28.56 -47.73
N LEU A 197 -6.91 -29.77 -47.34
CA LEU A 197 -6.32 -30.76 -48.21
C LEU A 197 -7.25 -31.96 -48.21
N ASP A 198 -8.01 -31.96 -49.28
CA ASP A 198 -8.82 -33.04 -49.75
C ASP A 198 -8.12 -34.39 -49.66
N THR A 199 -8.84 -35.32 -49.11
CA THR A 199 -8.68 -36.75 -49.36
C THR A 199 -9.48 -37.11 -50.60
N ASN A 200 -8.83 -37.28 -51.71
CA ASN A 200 -9.25 -38.17 -52.79
C ASN A 200 -8.07 -39.08 -53.13
N ASP A 201 -8.18 -40.32 -52.78
CA ASP A 201 -8.01 -41.58 -53.50
C ASP A 201 -7.97 -42.76 -52.51
#